data_572a844e2a5499a4e1ae7c7a32366b43
#
_entry.id   572a844e2a5499a4e1ae7c7a32366b43
#
_cell.length_a   1.000
_cell.length_b   1.000
_cell.length_c   1.000
_cell.angle_alpha   90.00
_cell.angle_beta   90.00
_cell.angle_gamma   90.00
#
_symmetry.space_group_name_H-M   'P 1'
#
loop_
_entity.id
_entity.type
_entity.pdbx_description
1 polymer ?
#
loop_
_entity_poly.entity_id
_entity_poly.type
_entity_poly.pdbx_seq_one_letter_code
_entity_poly.pdbx_strand_id
1 'polypeptide(L)'
;MTVSAARPEVADVAPEITIDDFSRVDLRVARILKAEAVEGADKLLRLTLDIGNETRTVFAGIRSAYDPADLEGRLTVMVANLKPRKMRFGTSEGMVLAAGSGGRDLFILEPDEGATPGQRVT
;
A
#
# COMPACT_ATOMS: atom_id res chain seq x y z
N MET A 1 -22.11 -28.91 6.96
CA MET A 1 -21.69 -27.50 6.95
C MET A 1 -21.64 -26.97 5.54
N THR A 2 -22.14 -25.81 5.34
CA THR A 2 -22.18 -25.21 4.01
C THR A 2 -21.02 -24.27 3.80
N VAL A 3 -20.29 -24.47 2.74
CA VAL A 3 -19.24 -23.53 2.34
C VAL A 3 -19.90 -22.39 1.60
N SER A 4 -19.56 -21.18 1.95
CA SER A 4 -20.09 -20.02 1.28
C SER A 4 -19.53 -19.94 -0.15
N ALA A 5 -20.43 -19.98 -1.13
CA ALA A 5 -20.06 -19.79 -2.52
C ALA A 5 -19.61 -18.36 -2.82
N ALA A 6 -19.92 -17.42 -1.92
CA ALA A 6 -19.52 -16.01 -2.07
C ALA A 6 -18.09 -15.73 -1.59
N ARG A 7 -17.43 -16.70 -0.99
CA ARG A 7 -16.05 -16.53 -0.54
C ARG A 7 -15.12 -16.37 -1.74
N PRO A 8 -14.24 -15.38 -1.70
CA PRO A 8 -13.22 -15.27 -2.74
C PRO A 8 -12.31 -16.49 -2.72
N GLU A 9 -11.77 -16.81 -3.87
CA GLU A 9 -10.76 -17.85 -3.96
C GLU A 9 -9.51 -17.41 -3.20
N VAL A 10 -8.98 -18.34 -2.40
CA VAL A 10 -7.82 -18.06 -1.56
C VAL A 10 -6.66 -18.92 -2.05
N ALA A 11 -5.53 -18.27 -2.33
CA ALA A 11 -4.32 -18.96 -2.70
C ALA A 11 -3.73 -19.72 -1.51
N ASP A 12 -2.98 -20.76 -1.79
CA ASP A 12 -2.25 -21.48 -0.77
C ASP A 12 -1.21 -20.57 -0.13
N VAL A 13 -0.89 -20.88 1.13
CA VAL A 13 0.17 -20.15 1.83
C VAL A 13 1.50 -20.39 1.13
N ALA A 14 2.28 -19.32 0.96
CA ALA A 14 3.59 -19.39 0.34
C ALA A 14 4.55 -20.27 1.17
N PRO A 15 5.67 -20.71 0.56
CA PRO A 15 6.68 -21.46 1.31
C PRO A 15 7.17 -20.73 2.55
N GLU A 16 7.57 -21.49 3.55
CA GLU A 16 8.04 -20.93 4.82
C GLU A 16 9.24 -20.02 4.62
N ILE A 17 9.29 -18.96 5.42
CA ILE A 17 10.45 -18.10 5.59
C ILE A 17 10.74 -17.99 7.07
N THR A 18 11.94 -17.57 7.41
CA THR A 18 12.32 -17.32 8.81
C THR A 18 11.86 -15.93 9.23
N ILE A 19 11.83 -15.70 10.54
CA ILE A 19 11.57 -14.36 11.05
C ILE A 19 12.67 -13.38 10.61
N ASP A 20 13.89 -13.86 10.45
CA ASP A 20 15.00 -13.04 9.95
C ASP A 20 14.76 -12.60 8.51
N ASP A 21 14.23 -13.48 7.68
CA ASP A 21 13.86 -13.12 6.30
C ASP A 21 12.81 -12.01 6.30
N PHE A 22 11.78 -12.15 7.12
CA PHE A 22 10.73 -11.13 7.23
C PHE A 22 11.29 -9.80 7.75
N SER A 23 12.21 -9.84 8.68
CA SER A 23 12.79 -8.63 9.29
C SER A 23 13.58 -7.76 8.31
N ARG A 24 13.91 -8.29 7.14
CA ARG A 24 14.55 -7.52 6.08
C ARG A 24 13.58 -6.60 5.35
N VAL A 25 12.29 -6.83 5.49
CA VAL A 25 11.26 -5.97 4.90
C VAL A 25 10.91 -4.89 5.93
N ASP A 26 11.13 -3.63 5.58
CA ASP A 26 10.83 -2.51 6.46
C ASP A 26 9.44 -1.97 6.15
N LEU A 27 8.47 -2.41 6.97
CA LEU A 27 7.10 -1.93 6.86
C LEU A 27 6.89 -0.76 7.81
N ARG A 28 6.35 0.34 7.29
CA ARG A 28 6.10 1.54 8.10
C ARG A 28 4.67 1.99 7.99
N VAL A 29 4.17 2.50 9.11
CA VAL A 29 2.91 3.25 9.09
C VAL A 29 3.16 4.57 8.36
N ALA A 30 2.28 4.92 7.44
CA ALA A 30 2.39 6.14 6.64
C ALA A 30 1.06 6.87 6.62
N ARG A 31 1.11 8.20 6.69
CA ARG A 31 -0.09 9.03 6.47
C ARG A 31 -0.09 9.48 5.01
N ILE A 32 -1.22 9.31 4.36
CA ILE A 32 -1.41 9.81 3.00
C ILE A 32 -1.68 11.31 3.11
N LEU A 33 -0.68 12.12 2.79
CA LEU A 33 -0.81 13.58 2.82
C LEU A 33 -1.54 14.09 1.59
N LYS A 34 -1.29 13.47 0.44
CA LYS A 34 -1.84 13.89 -0.83
C LYS A 34 -2.02 12.67 -1.73
N ALA A 35 -3.11 12.66 -2.47
CA ALA A 35 -3.39 11.64 -3.46
C ALA A 35 -3.86 12.31 -4.74
N GLU A 36 -3.24 11.96 -5.88
CA GLU A 36 -3.49 12.61 -7.15
C GLU A 36 -3.63 11.58 -8.26
N ALA A 37 -4.58 11.83 -9.16
CA ALA A 37 -4.64 11.08 -10.40
C ALA A 37 -3.43 11.47 -11.27
N VAL A 38 -2.88 10.49 -11.99
CA VAL A 38 -1.75 10.71 -12.88
C VAL A 38 -2.27 10.81 -14.30
N GLU A 39 -2.01 11.91 -14.96
CA GLU A 39 -2.41 12.11 -16.34
C GLU A 39 -1.70 11.10 -17.24
N GLY A 40 -2.47 10.41 -18.07
CA GLY A 40 -1.93 9.39 -18.97
C GLY A 40 -1.77 8.03 -18.33
N ALA A 41 -2.17 7.86 -17.07
CA ALA A 41 -2.09 6.57 -16.35
C ALA A 41 -3.43 6.25 -15.69
N ASP A 42 -4.24 5.44 -16.33
CA ASP A 42 -5.60 5.16 -15.90
C ASP A 42 -5.70 4.39 -14.58
N LYS A 43 -4.64 3.69 -14.20
CA LYS A 43 -4.65 2.80 -13.03
C LYS A 43 -3.90 3.34 -11.84
N LEU A 44 -3.14 4.42 -12.03
CA LEU A 44 -2.23 4.91 -10.99
C LEU A 44 -2.76 6.12 -10.26
N LEU A 45 -2.52 6.14 -8.96
CA LEU A 45 -2.55 7.33 -8.14
C LEU A 45 -1.13 7.64 -7.67
N ARG A 46 -0.78 8.92 -7.65
CA ARG A 46 0.45 9.37 -7.02
C ARG A 46 0.14 9.76 -5.59
N LEU A 47 0.81 9.09 -4.67
CA LEU A 47 0.62 9.33 -3.24
C LEU A 47 1.85 10.01 -2.66
N THR A 48 1.64 11.03 -1.84
CA THR A 48 2.67 11.60 -1.00
C THR A 48 2.45 11.09 0.41
N LEU A 49 3.41 10.34 0.92
CA LEU A 49 3.30 9.64 2.18
C LEU A 49 4.26 10.22 3.22
N ASP A 50 3.73 10.49 4.40
CA ASP A 50 4.52 10.89 5.58
C ASP A 50 4.87 9.63 6.36
N ILE A 51 6.16 9.35 6.52
CA ILE A 51 6.65 8.22 7.32
C ILE A 51 7.40 8.69 8.57
N GLY A 52 7.05 9.87 9.04
CA GLY A 52 7.54 10.40 10.32
C GLY A 52 8.67 11.39 10.14
N ASN A 53 9.79 10.96 9.63
CA ASN A 53 10.98 11.82 9.47
C ASN A 53 11.22 12.27 8.03
N GLU A 54 10.43 11.78 7.08
CA GLU A 54 10.53 12.16 5.68
C GLU A 54 9.22 11.88 4.97
N THR A 55 9.11 12.38 3.75
CA THR A 55 8.00 12.03 2.86
C THR A 55 8.51 11.15 1.72
N ARG A 56 7.63 10.31 1.22
CA ARG A 56 7.89 9.44 0.07
C ARG A 56 6.84 9.64 -0.99
N THR A 57 7.25 9.58 -2.24
CA THR A 57 6.32 9.56 -3.37
C THR A 57 6.16 8.11 -3.82
N VAL A 58 4.93 7.64 -3.89
CA VAL A 58 4.62 6.27 -4.29
C VAL A 58 3.53 6.29 -5.36
N PHE A 59 3.74 5.51 -6.42
CA PHE A 59 2.72 5.31 -7.44
C PHE A 59 2.03 3.99 -7.16
N ALA A 60 0.73 4.04 -6.91
CA ALA A 60 -0.05 2.86 -6.53
C ALA A 60 -1.16 2.59 -7.54
N GLY A 61 -1.28 1.33 -7.95
CA GLY A 61 -2.28 0.90 -8.93
C GLY A 61 -3.68 0.74 -8.34
N ILE A 62 -4.17 1.74 -7.62
CA ILE A 62 -5.43 1.66 -6.86
C ILE A 62 -6.49 2.64 -7.35
N ARG A 63 -6.26 3.31 -8.48
CA ARG A 63 -7.16 4.34 -8.97
C ARG A 63 -8.58 3.83 -9.23
N SER A 64 -8.72 2.59 -9.66
CA SER A 64 -10.04 2.02 -9.91
C SER A 64 -10.84 1.76 -8.65
N ALA A 65 -10.17 1.65 -7.49
CA ALA A 65 -10.79 1.30 -6.22
C ALA A 65 -11.02 2.51 -5.32
N TYR A 66 -10.29 3.60 -5.53
CA TYR A 66 -10.34 4.76 -4.63
C TYR A 66 -10.40 6.07 -5.38
N ASP A 67 -11.28 6.95 -4.90
CA ASP A 67 -11.24 8.36 -5.25
C ASP A 67 -10.08 9.00 -4.47
N PRO A 68 -9.17 9.75 -5.12
CA PRO A 68 -8.06 10.38 -4.42
C PRO A 68 -8.46 11.16 -3.16
N ALA A 69 -9.56 11.90 -3.24
CA ALA A 69 -10.02 12.71 -2.11
C ALA A 69 -10.33 11.86 -0.86
N ASP A 70 -10.76 10.62 -1.05
CA ASP A 70 -11.12 9.74 0.05
C ASP A 70 -9.90 9.13 0.75
N LEU A 71 -8.73 9.26 0.16
CA LEU A 71 -7.49 8.72 0.73
C LEU A 71 -6.74 9.72 1.59
N GLU A 72 -6.88 11.01 1.29
CA GLU A 72 -6.09 12.04 1.99
C GLU A 72 -6.40 12.08 3.47
N GLY A 73 -5.34 12.09 4.27
CA GLY A 73 -5.42 12.07 5.73
C GLY A 73 -5.44 10.68 6.35
N ARG A 74 -5.65 9.64 5.57
CA ARG A 74 -5.73 8.27 6.09
C ARG A 74 -4.35 7.71 6.38
N LEU A 75 -4.30 6.81 7.35
CA LEU A 75 -3.12 6.01 7.61
C LEU A 75 -3.15 4.74 6.77
N THR A 76 -1.98 4.30 6.36
CA THR A 76 -1.81 3.03 5.66
C THR A 76 -0.47 2.42 6.05
N VAL A 77 -0.09 1.32 5.42
CA VAL A 77 1.19 0.66 5.64
C VAL A 77 1.93 0.58 4.32
N MET A 78 3.21 0.93 4.34
CA MET A 78 4.04 0.85 3.15
C MET A 78 5.31 0.06 3.40
N VAL A 79 5.87 -0.48 2.32
CA VAL A 79 7.22 -1.04 2.32
C VAL A 79 8.18 0.10 2.05
N ALA A 80 9.02 0.43 3.03
CA ALA A 80 9.86 1.62 2.97
C ALA A 80 11.25 1.37 2.38
N ASN A 81 11.70 0.13 2.35
CA ASN A 81 13.04 -0.20 1.89
C ASN A 81 13.10 -0.95 0.56
N LEU A 82 12.11 -0.77 -0.28
CA LEU A 82 12.22 -1.23 -1.65
C LEU A 82 13.12 -0.30 -2.45
N LYS A 83 13.88 -0.90 -3.36
CA LYS A 83 14.68 -0.13 -4.31
C LYS A 83 13.74 0.83 -5.09
N PRO A 84 14.07 2.11 -5.20
CA PRO A 84 13.25 3.04 -5.97
C PRO A 84 13.08 2.57 -7.40
N ARG A 85 11.88 2.74 -7.92
CA ARG A 85 11.54 2.31 -9.28
C ARG A 85 11.24 3.52 -10.15
N LYS A 86 12.04 3.69 -11.21
CA LYS A 86 11.78 4.74 -12.18
C LYS A 86 10.64 4.35 -13.08
N MET A 87 9.68 5.23 -13.20
CA MET A 87 8.52 5.06 -14.04
C MET A 87 8.41 6.24 -14.99
N ARG A 88 7.56 6.11 -16.00
CA ARG A 88 7.31 7.19 -16.96
C ARG A 88 6.88 8.49 -16.28
N PHE A 89 6.18 8.39 -15.17
CA PHE A 89 5.54 9.51 -14.48
C PHE A 89 6.33 10.04 -13.28
N GLY A 90 7.45 9.43 -12.97
CA GLY A 90 8.27 9.76 -11.82
C GLY A 90 8.89 8.54 -11.17
N THR A 91 9.49 8.73 -10.01
CA THR A 91 10.12 7.64 -9.26
C THR A 91 9.22 7.23 -8.09
N SER A 92 8.92 5.93 -8.01
CA SER A 92 8.18 5.38 -6.89
C SER A 92 9.16 4.92 -5.81
N GLU A 93 8.99 5.45 -4.60
CA GLU A 93 9.93 5.28 -3.49
C GLU A 93 9.39 4.34 -2.42
N GLY A 94 8.73 3.29 -2.84
CA GLY A 94 8.15 2.30 -1.95
C GLY A 94 6.88 1.71 -2.54
N MET A 95 6.16 0.98 -1.71
CA MET A 95 4.93 0.32 -2.12
C MET A 95 3.92 0.35 -0.98
N VAL A 96 2.69 0.75 -1.28
CA VAL A 96 1.57 0.66 -0.35
C VAL A 96 1.01 -0.75 -0.41
N LEU A 97 0.70 -1.32 0.75
CA LEU A 97 0.13 -2.66 0.84
C LEU A 97 -1.38 -2.60 0.66
N ALA A 98 -1.88 -3.48 -0.18
CA ALA A 98 -3.30 -3.62 -0.41
C ALA A 98 -3.65 -5.10 -0.57
N ALA A 99 -4.81 -5.48 -0.07
CA ALA A 99 -5.35 -6.82 -0.25
C ALA A 99 -6.31 -6.80 -1.43
N GLY A 100 -6.42 -7.92 -2.13
CA GLY A 100 -7.38 -8.08 -3.22
C GLY A 100 -6.73 -8.52 -4.51
N SER A 101 -7.54 -8.61 -5.55
CA SER A 101 -7.13 -9.18 -6.84
C SER A 101 -6.81 -8.12 -7.90
N GLY A 102 -7.08 -6.86 -7.63
CA GLY A 102 -6.85 -5.77 -8.57
C GLY A 102 -8.12 -5.07 -9.02
N GLY A 103 -7.98 -4.03 -9.84
CA GLY A 103 -9.11 -3.24 -10.28
C GLY A 103 -9.87 -2.62 -9.10
N ARG A 104 -11.17 -2.89 -9.02
CA ARG A 104 -11.99 -2.41 -7.91
C ARG A 104 -11.87 -3.26 -6.66
N ASP A 105 -11.30 -4.47 -6.79
CA ASP A 105 -11.11 -5.39 -5.67
C ASP A 105 -9.73 -5.16 -5.07
N LEU A 106 -9.54 -3.99 -4.48
CA LEU A 106 -8.33 -3.58 -3.78
C LEU A 106 -8.70 -2.84 -2.52
N PHE A 107 -8.07 -3.25 -1.42
CA PHE A 107 -8.33 -2.69 -0.09
C PHE A 107 -7.00 -2.36 0.56
N ILE A 108 -6.73 -1.08 0.78
CA ILE A 108 -5.49 -0.69 1.46
C ILE A 108 -5.51 -1.18 2.89
N LEU A 109 -4.34 -1.51 3.42
CA LEU A 109 -4.22 -1.87 4.82
C LEU A 109 -4.19 -0.60 5.66
N GLU A 110 -4.94 -0.59 6.75
CA GLU A 110 -5.02 0.56 7.64
C GLU A 110 -4.75 0.09 9.06
N PRO A 111 -3.78 0.71 9.76
CA PRO A 111 -3.54 0.35 11.15
C PRO A 111 -4.69 0.84 12.03
N ASP A 112 -4.78 0.27 13.21
CA ASP A 112 -5.76 0.69 14.17
C ASP A 112 -5.55 2.14 14.61
N GLU A 113 -6.58 2.75 15.13
CA GLU A 113 -6.54 4.13 15.59
C GLU A 113 -5.49 4.30 16.69
N GLY A 114 -4.73 5.39 16.59
CA GLY A 114 -3.65 5.67 17.53
C GLY A 114 -2.26 5.39 16.97
N ALA A 115 -2.15 4.65 15.87
CA ALA A 115 -0.87 4.49 15.20
C ALA A 115 -0.39 5.83 14.63
N THR A 116 0.91 6.00 14.57
CA THR A 116 1.52 7.24 14.06
C THR A 116 2.48 6.96 12.91
N PRO A 117 2.62 7.92 11.98
CA PRO A 117 3.55 7.76 10.87
C PRO A 117 4.97 7.44 11.34
N GLY A 118 5.61 6.52 10.65
CA GLY A 118 6.97 6.11 10.93
C GLY A 118 7.11 4.92 11.87
N GLN A 119 6.03 4.51 12.55
CA GLN A 119 6.09 3.31 13.37
C GLN A 119 6.35 2.09 12.49
N ARG A 120 7.27 1.26 12.92
CA ARG A 120 7.59 0.04 12.19
C ARG A 120 6.58 -1.05 12.51
N VAL A 121 6.15 -1.74 11.48
CA VAL A 121 5.25 -2.90 11.59
C VAL A 121 6.11 -4.15 11.71
N THR A 122 5.85 -4.94 12.72
CA THR A 122 6.62 -6.15 13.02
C THR A 122 5.76 -7.38 13.10
#